data_1b3cc43083bd145fbb6616db8305b503
#
_entry.id   1b3cc43083bd145fbb6616db8305b503
#
_cell.length_a   1.000
_cell.length_b   1.000
_cell.length_c   1.000
_cell.angle_alpha   90.00
_cell.angle_beta   90.00
_cell.angle_gamma   90.00
#
_symmetry.space_group_name_H-M   'P 1'
#
loop_
_entity.id
_entity.type
_entity.pdbx_description
1 polymer ?
#
loop_
_entity_poly.entity_id
_entity_poly.type
_entity_poly.pdbx_seq_one_letter_code
_entity_poly.pdbx_strand_id
1 'polypeptide(L)'
;MKKKIGIITGVLISLLALAVTSIAIYLFAAADTIELTMIPAPDIQEQLDIFVDADLCWKAYVNEDETAAVIHLTKRQRERWIEWITDSMNRDLEEVNRLDNIEYLVSEDGKVLTLRANKNMSFNSAGTYLFFLLFDMEIYQVLMGEETWSIHFVLEDMDTGEVLYTADYPEEKIRVEEEMWD
;
A
#
# COMPACT_ATOMS: atom_id res chain seq x y z
N MET A 1 -50.11 22.14 27.50
CA MET A 1 -49.54 21.40 26.36
C MET A 1 -48.20 21.96 25.86
N LYS A 2 -47.98 23.25 25.70
CA LYS A 2 -46.72 23.83 25.15
C LYS A 2 -45.43 23.46 25.92
N LYS A 3 -45.44 23.31 27.27
CA LYS A 3 -44.27 22.92 28.04
C LYS A 3 -43.78 21.49 27.82
N LYS A 4 -44.69 20.52 27.56
CA LYS A 4 -44.32 19.13 27.30
C LYS A 4 -43.66 18.92 25.92
N ILE A 5 -44.12 19.68 24.91
CA ILE A 5 -43.53 19.66 23.56
C ILE A 5 -42.09 20.17 23.59
N GLY A 6 -41.80 21.27 24.31
CA GLY A 6 -40.43 21.78 24.43
C GLY A 6 -39.46 20.83 25.09
N ILE A 7 -39.86 20.04 26.10
CA ILE A 7 -39.04 19.06 26.77
C ILE A 7 -38.74 17.86 25.82
N ILE A 8 -39.74 17.38 25.11
CA ILE A 8 -39.55 16.26 24.14
C ILE A 8 -38.61 16.65 23.01
N THR A 9 -38.76 17.88 22.47
CA THR A 9 -37.88 18.39 21.42
C THR A 9 -36.44 18.56 21.91
N GLY A 10 -36.25 19.08 23.16
CA GLY A 10 -34.91 19.19 23.76
C GLY A 10 -34.22 17.85 23.97
N VAL A 11 -34.96 16.84 24.44
CA VAL A 11 -34.42 15.48 24.63
C VAL A 11 -34.03 14.84 23.28
N LEU A 12 -34.85 15.01 22.24
CA LEU A 12 -34.56 14.50 20.90
C LEU A 12 -33.31 15.14 20.30
N ILE A 13 -33.15 16.47 20.43
CA ILE A 13 -31.96 17.18 19.95
C ILE A 13 -30.71 16.72 20.70
N SER A 14 -30.78 16.52 22.02
CA SER A 14 -29.67 16.03 22.83
C SER A 14 -29.27 14.60 22.48
N LEU A 15 -30.24 13.70 22.21
CA LEU A 15 -29.96 12.33 21.75
C LEU A 15 -29.35 12.31 20.35
N LEU A 16 -29.80 13.17 19.45
CA LEU A 16 -29.22 13.31 18.11
C LEU A 16 -27.78 13.84 18.18
N ALA A 17 -27.51 14.85 19.01
CA ALA A 17 -26.18 15.39 19.22
C ALA A 17 -25.23 14.33 19.83
N LEU A 18 -25.69 13.52 20.80
CA LEU A 18 -24.92 12.41 21.38
C LEU A 18 -24.65 11.30 20.35
N ALA A 19 -25.61 10.98 19.48
CA ALA A 19 -25.39 10.00 18.42
C ALA A 19 -24.39 10.47 17.40
N VAL A 20 -24.47 11.74 16.96
CA VAL A 20 -23.53 12.34 16.00
C VAL A 20 -22.13 12.42 16.60
N THR A 21 -21.99 12.83 17.89
CA THR A 21 -20.68 12.85 18.58
C THR A 21 -20.12 11.45 18.77
N SER A 22 -20.93 10.46 19.10
CA SER A 22 -20.48 9.06 19.25
C SER A 22 -20.02 8.47 17.93
N ILE A 23 -20.70 8.77 16.81
CA ILE A 23 -20.30 8.38 15.46
C ILE A 23 -18.99 9.08 15.07
N ALA A 24 -18.87 10.39 15.33
CA ALA A 24 -17.65 11.13 15.06
C ALA A 24 -16.46 10.57 15.89
N ILE A 25 -16.64 10.33 17.18
CA ILE A 25 -15.61 9.72 18.04
C ILE A 25 -15.25 8.31 17.53
N TYR A 26 -16.21 7.50 17.13
CA TYR A 26 -15.96 6.17 16.57
C TYR A 26 -15.16 6.24 15.25
N LEU A 27 -15.52 7.17 14.36
CA LEU A 27 -14.82 7.36 13.10
C LEU A 27 -13.39 7.91 13.29
N PHE A 28 -13.17 8.78 14.29
CA PHE A 28 -11.85 9.34 14.60
C PHE A 28 -11.02 8.45 15.54
N ALA A 29 -11.63 7.71 16.46
CA ALA A 29 -10.91 6.76 17.32
C ALA A 29 -10.47 5.49 16.58
N ALA A 30 -11.05 5.22 15.41
CA ALA A 30 -10.64 4.17 14.50
C ALA A 30 -9.73 4.71 13.36
N ALA A 31 -9.14 5.90 13.54
CA ALA A 31 -8.20 6.45 12.57
C ALA A 31 -6.83 5.79 12.77
N ASP A 32 -6.35 5.13 11.74
CA ASP A 32 -5.00 4.59 11.68
C ASP A 32 -4.04 5.65 11.17
N THR A 33 -2.80 5.61 11.65
CA THR A 33 -1.69 6.39 11.11
C THR A 33 -0.72 5.42 10.50
N ILE A 34 -0.38 5.62 9.25
CA ILE A 34 0.65 4.85 8.55
C ILE A 34 1.81 5.76 8.16
N GLU A 35 3.00 5.21 8.14
CA GLU A 35 4.21 5.86 7.63
C GLU A 35 4.69 5.07 6.41
N LEU A 36 4.82 5.76 5.29
CA LEU A 36 5.36 5.20 4.06
C LEU A 36 6.74 5.78 3.81
N THR A 37 7.72 4.92 3.58
CA THR A 37 9.06 5.34 3.17
C THR A 37 8.97 6.11 1.85
N MET A 38 9.63 7.26 1.79
CA MET A 38 9.55 8.12 0.61
C MET A 38 10.86 8.16 -0.17
N ILE A 39 10.72 8.26 -1.48
CA ILE A 39 11.77 8.79 -2.34
C ILE A 39 11.63 10.30 -2.30
N PRO A 40 12.64 11.07 -1.83
CA PRO A 40 12.55 12.52 -1.76
C PRO A 40 12.26 13.12 -3.14
N ALA A 41 11.14 13.84 -3.25
CA ALA A 41 10.76 14.58 -4.45
C ALA A 41 10.40 16.02 -4.08
N PRO A 42 10.76 17.02 -4.92
CA PRO A 42 10.54 18.43 -4.60
C PRO A 42 9.10 18.81 -4.28
N ASP A 43 8.14 18.07 -4.85
CA ASP A 43 6.70 18.38 -4.84
C ASP A 43 5.88 17.39 -4.03
N ILE A 44 6.55 16.62 -3.14
CA ILE A 44 5.88 15.52 -2.41
C ILE A 44 4.71 16.02 -1.56
N GLN A 45 4.85 17.18 -0.89
CA GLN A 45 3.76 17.73 -0.10
C GLN A 45 2.55 18.11 -0.97
N GLU A 46 2.76 18.64 -2.18
CA GLU A 46 1.67 18.94 -3.12
C GLU A 46 0.93 17.64 -3.55
N GLN A 47 1.68 16.55 -3.75
CA GLN A 47 1.08 15.24 -4.05
C GLN A 47 0.28 14.69 -2.85
N LEU A 48 0.76 14.86 -1.63
CA LEU A 48 0.04 14.47 -0.42
C LEU A 48 -1.24 15.30 -0.21
N ASP A 49 -1.21 16.58 -0.55
CA ASP A 49 -2.39 17.45 -0.50
C ASP A 49 -3.49 17.00 -1.50
N ILE A 50 -3.09 16.48 -2.67
CA ILE A 50 -4.02 15.86 -3.63
C ILE A 50 -4.73 14.64 -3.01
N PHE A 51 -4.04 13.83 -2.21
CA PHE A 51 -4.66 12.68 -1.53
C PHE A 51 -5.71 13.12 -0.51
N VAL A 52 -5.47 14.22 0.21
CA VAL A 52 -6.45 14.80 1.13
C VAL A 52 -7.66 15.35 0.37
N ASP A 53 -7.43 16.12 -0.71
CA ASP A 53 -8.49 16.71 -1.54
C ASP A 53 -9.34 15.63 -2.23
N ALA A 54 -8.76 14.49 -2.59
CA ALA A 54 -9.45 13.34 -3.18
C ALA A 54 -10.18 12.46 -2.16
N ASP A 55 -10.20 12.83 -0.86
CA ASP A 55 -10.76 12.01 0.23
C ASP A 55 -10.11 10.61 0.35
N LEU A 56 -8.86 10.47 -0.09
CA LEU A 56 -8.09 9.23 0.07
C LEU A 56 -7.54 9.10 1.50
N CYS A 57 -7.25 10.22 2.16
CA CYS A 57 -6.90 10.30 3.57
C CYS A 57 -7.50 11.59 4.16
N TRP A 58 -7.57 11.68 5.48
CA TRP A 58 -8.08 12.91 6.10
C TRP A 58 -6.95 13.89 6.46
N LYS A 59 -5.69 13.43 6.49
CA LYS A 59 -4.50 14.25 6.68
C LYS A 59 -3.28 13.51 6.15
N ALA A 60 -2.38 14.22 5.48
CA ALA A 60 -1.07 13.70 5.07
C ALA A 60 -0.02 14.81 5.17
N TYR A 61 1.21 14.44 5.53
CA TYR A 61 2.34 15.37 5.59
C TYR A 61 3.66 14.60 5.60
N VAL A 62 4.74 15.28 5.26
CA VAL A 62 6.09 14.74 5.35
C VAL A 62 6.56 14.81 6.81
N ASN A 63 7.20 13.78 7.34
CA ASN A 63 7.76 13.78 8.68
C ASN A 63 8.91 14.81 8.81
N GLU A 64 9.31 15.12 10.05
CA GLU A 64 10.32 16.16 10.33
C GLU A 64 11.69 15.88 9.68
N ASP A 65 12.04 14.62 9.51
CA ASP A 65 13.31 14.18 8.91
C ASP A 65 13.25 14.06 7.36
N GLU A 66 12.11 14.35 6.77
CA GLU A 66 11.83 14.24 5.32
C GLU A 66 12.09 12.83 4.73
N THR A 67 11.95 11.79 5.55
CA THR A 67 12.20 10.40 5.16
C THR A 67 10.95 9.60 4.89
N ALA A 68 9.79 10.05 5.38
CA ALA A 68 8.53 9.35 5.26
C ALA A 68 7.33 10.30 5.09
N ALA A 69 6.32 9.83 4.36
CA ALA A 69 4.99 10.40 4.36
C ALA A 69 4.19 9.82 5.53
N VAL A 70 3.65 10.68 6.37
CA VAL A 70 2.74 10.31 7.46
C VAL A 70 1.31 10.53 6.98
N ILE A 71 0.53 9.46 6.91
CA ILE A 71 -0.82 9.47 6.34
C ILE A 71 -1.80 9.00 7.42
N HIS A 72 -2.80 9.81 7.69
CA HIS A 72 -3.86 9.51 8.64
C HIS A 72 -5.11 9.05 7.89
N LEU A 73 -5.54 7.83 8.16
CA LEU A 73 -6.65 7.16 7.49
C LEU A 73 -7.79 6.87 8.46
N THR A 74 -9.02 7.04 8.01
CA THR A 74 -10.15 6.38 8.65
C THR A 74 -10.17 4.90 8.22
N LYS A 75 -10.85 4.04 8.99
CA LYS A 75 -11.03 2.62 8.62
C LYS A 75 -11.53 2.44 7.19
N ARG A 76 -12.53 3.24 6.76
CA ARG A 76 -13.08 3.20 5.41
C ARG A 76 -12.07 3.62 4.33
N GLN A 77 -11.25 4.63 4.61
CA GLN A 77 -10.19 5.06 3.69
C GLN A 77 -9.13 3.97 3.55
N ARG A 78 -8.72 3.35 4.67
CA ARG A 78 -7.80 2.21 4.66
C ARG A 78 -8.32 1.03 3.84
N GLU A 79 -9.58 0.63 4.01
CA GLU A 79 -10.22 -0.44 3.21
C GLU A 79 -10.19 -0.11 1.71
N ARG A 80 -10.48 1.14 1.32
CA ARG A 80 -10.38 1.58 -0.08
C ARG A 80 -8.95 1.55 -0.63
N TRP A 81 -7.97 1.90 0.19
CA TRP A 81 -6.57 1.83 -0.21
C TRP A 81 -6.11 0.39 -0.42
N ILE A 82 -6.48 -0.52 0.47
CA ILE A 82 -6.19 -1.95 0.33
C ILE A 82 -6.78 -2.50 -0.98
N GLU A 83 -8.04 -2.18 -1.27
CA GLU A 83 -8.69 -2.57 -2.52
C GLU A 83 -7.95 -1.99 -3.74
N TRP A 84 -7.64 -0.70 -3.72
CA TRP A 84 -6.92 -0.05 -4.82
C TRP A 84 -5.52 -0.62 -5.06
N ILE A 85 -4.73 -0.86 -4.00
CA ILE A 85 -3.40 -1.46 -4.10
C ILE A 85 -3.47 -2.89 -4.62
N THR A 86 -4.45 -3.67 -4.13
CA THR A 86 -4.67 -5.04 -4.60
C THR A 86 -5.01 -5.07 -6.10
N ASP A 87 -5.87 -4.15 -6.54
CA ASP A 87 -6.22 -4.02 -7.96
C ASP A 87 -5.02 -3.55 -8.81
N SER A 88 -4.17 -2.65 -8.26
CA SER A 88 -2.93 -2.21 -8.91
C SER A 88 -1.97 -3.37 -9.11
N MET A 89 -1.65 -4.11 -8.05
CA MET A 89 -0.78 -5.29 -8.13
C MET A 89 -1.30 -6.33 -9.13
N ASN A 90 -2.60 -6.64 -9.08
CA ASN A 90 -3.20 -7.61 -10.01
C ASN A 90 -3.08 -7.16 -11.47
N ARG A 91 -3.32 -5.87 -11.75
CA ARG A 91 -3.16 -5.31 -13.10
C ARG A 91 -1.71 -5.39 -13.58
N ASP A 92 -0.74 -5.03 -12.72
CA ASP A 92 0.67 -5.08 -13.06
C ASP A 92 1.15 -6.52 -13.29
N LEU A 93 0.68 -7.47 -12.47
CA LEU A 93 0.91 -8.90 -12.68
C LEU A 93 0.30 -9.40 -14.00
N GLU A 94 -0.93 -9.00 -14.32
CA GLU A 94 -1.55 -9.35 -15.61
C GLU A 94 -0.79 -8.79 -16.81
N GLU A 95 -0.27 -7.57 -16.71
CA GLU A 95 0.48 -6.94 -17.79
C GLU A 95 1.85 -7.58 -17.98
N VAL A 96 2.62 -7.76 -16.91
CA VAL A 96 3.96 -8.33 -17.01
C VAL A 96 3.94 -9.80 -17.40
N ASN A 97 2.98 -10.58 -16.90
CA ASN A 97 2.85 -12.00 -17.20
C ASN A 97 2.32 -12.28 -18.64
N ARG A 98 2.04 -11.23 -19.43
CA ARG A 98 1.84 -11.33 -20.91
C ARG A 98 3.13 -11.20 -21.69
N LEU A 99 4.22 -10.78 -21.04
CA LEU A 99 5.52 -10.68 -21.68
C LEU A 99 6.16 -12.07 -21.79
N ASP A 100 6.90 -12.29 -22.87
CA ASP A 100 7.64 -13.53 -23.06
C ASP A 100 8.81 -13.60 -22.08
N ASN A 101 9.09 -14.79 -21.57
CA ASN A 101 10.27 -15.12 -20.74
C ASN A 101 10.29 -14.46 -19.35
N ILE A 102 9.13 -14.04 -18.84
CA ILE A 102 8.99 -13.39 -17.54
C ILE A 102 7.64 -13.76 -16.91
N GLU A 103 7.64 -14.08 -15.62
CA GLU A 103 6.44 -14.27 -14.81
C GLU A 103 6.72 -13.78 -13.39
N TYR A 104 5.84 -12.93 -12.87
CA TYR A 104 5.84 -12.53 -11.47
C TYR A 104 4.72 -13.21 -10.70
N LEU A 105 5.05 -13.67 -9.48
CA LEU A 105 4.10 -14.23 -8.53
C LEU A 105 4.25 -13.52 -7.19
N VAL A 106 3.13 -13.10 -6.62
CA VAL A 106 3.06 -12.46 -5.29
C VAL A 106 2.27 -13.38 -4.37
N SER A 107 2.77 -13.62 -3.15
CA SER A 107 2.03 -14.37 -2.12
C SER A 107 0.82 -13.58 -1.63
N GLU A 108 -0.22 -14.28 -1.13
CA GLU A 108 -1.46 -13.66 -0.64
C GLU A 108 -1.24 -12.64 0.49
N ASP A 109 -0.19 -12.84 1.30
CA ASP A 109 0.18 -11.94 2.40
C ASP A 109 1.08 -10.78 1.96
N GLY A 110 1.47 -10.73 0.68
CA GLY A 110 2.35 -9.71 0.15
C GLY A 110 3.80 -9.78 0.66
N LYS A 111 4.26 -10.93 1.15
CA LYS A 111 5.60 -11.08 1.75
C LYS A 111 6.61 -11.79 0.86
N VAL A 112 6.16 -12.49 -0.17
CA VAL A 112 7.04 -13.20 -1.12
C VAL A 112 6.76 -12.70 -2.52
N LEU A 113 7.82 -12.31 -3.22
CA LEU A 113 7.81 -11.95 -4.63
C LEU A 113 8.73 -12.90 -5.39
N THR A 114 8.16 -13.73 -6.25
CA THR A 114 8.92 -14.62 -7.11
C THR A 114 8.95 -14.08 -8.53
N LEU A 115 10.14 -13.90 -9.08
CA LEU A 115 10.39 -13.65 -10.49
C LEU A 115 10.85 -14.96 -11.14
N ARG A 116 10.04 -15.51 -12.03
CA ARG A 116 10.42 -16.59 -12.94
C ARG A 116 10.82 -15.99 -14.26
N ALA A 117 12.04 -16.24 -14.68
CA ALA A 117 12.55 -15.70 -15.92
C ALA A 117 13.61 -16.60 -16.55
N ASN A 118 13.83 -16.44 -17.85
CA ASN A 118 15.01 -17.01 -18.48
C ASN A 118 15.93 -15.91 -19.02
N LYS A 119 17.12 -16.27 -19.47
CA LYS A 119 18.15 -15.31 -19.92
C LYS A 119 17.73 -14.42 -21.10
N ASN A 120 16.63 -14.73 -21.78
CA ASN A 120 16.12 -13.92 -22.90
C ASN A 120 15.08 -12.87 -22.45
N MET A 121 14.84 -12.72 -21.13
CA MET A 121 13.91 -11.72 -20.63
C MET A 121 14.35 -10.28 -20.98
N SER A 122 13.40 -9.38 -21.00
CA SER A 122 13.69 -7.94 -21.04
C SER A 122 14.02 -7.41 -19.64
N PHE A 123 15.31 -7.20 -19.36
CA PHE A 123 15.76 -6.65 -18.06
C PHE A 123 15.13 -5.31 -17.72
N ASN A 124 14.91 -4.43 -18.72
CA ASN A 124 14.24 -3.15 -18.48
C ASN A 124 12.79 -3.33 -18.05
N SER A 125 12.05 -4.24 -18.72
CA SER A 125 10.67 -4.53 -18.34
C SER A 125 10.62 -5.19 -16.96
N ALA A 126 11.47 -6.20 -16.70
CA ALA A 126 11.57 -6.83 -15.40
C ALA A 126 11.83 -5.82 -14.29
N GLY A 127 12.84 -4.96 -14.44
CA GLY A 127 13.18 -3.94 -13.44
C GLY A 127 12.06 -2.93 -13.20
N THR A 128 11.32 -2.55 -14.23
CA THR A 128 10.19 -1.62 -14.10
C THR A 128 9.05 -2.23 -13.27
N TYR A 129 8.62 -3.44 -13.60
CA TYR A 129 7.54 -4.11 -12.85
C TYR A 129 8.00 -4.55 -11.46
N LEU A 130 9.27 -4.94 -11.29
CA LEU A 130 9.85 -5.21 -9.97
C LEU A 130 9.69 -3.99 -9.05
N PHE A 131 10.03 -2.80 -9.54
CA PHE A 131 9.89 -1.56 -8.78
C PHE A 131 8.45 -1.27 -8.36
N PHE A 132 7.48 -1.39 -9.28
CA PHE A 132 6.07 -1.17 -8.97
C PHE A 132 5.53 -2.19 -7.98
N LEU A 133 5.81 -3.47 -8.19
CA LEU A 133 5.34 -4.54 -7.29
C LEU A 133 5.93 -4.40 -5.88
N LEU A 134 7.23 -4.10 -5.75
CA LEU A 134 7.85 -3.86 -4.44
C LEU A 134 7.18 -2.70 -3.70
N PHE A 135 6.90 -1.60 -4.40
CA PHE A 135 6.23 -0.44 -3.83
C PHE A 135 4.80 -0.76 -3.39
N ASP A 136 4.02 -1.45 -4.23
CA ASP A 136 2.65 -1.84 -3.90
C ASP A 136 2.62 -2.83 -2.73
N MET A 137 3.56 -3.79 -2.66
CA MET A 137 3.68 -4.75 -1.57
C MET A 137 4.07 -4.09 -0.24
N GLU A 138 4.97 -3.09 -0.26
CA GLU A 138 5.28 -2.26 0.92
C GLU A 138 4.00 -1.60 1.45
N ILE A 139 3.29 -0.86 0.59
CA ILE A 139 2.06 -0.15 0.97
C ILE A 139 1.03 -1.15 1.50
N TYR A 140 0.85 -2.29 0.83
CA TYR A 140 -0.09 -3.33 1.24
C TYR A 140 0.20 -3.83 2.65
N GLN A 141 1.46 -4.21 2.96
CA GLN A 141 1.85 -4.70 4.29
C GLN A 141 1.63 -3.64 5.38
N VAL A 142 2.01 -2.39 5.13
CA VAL A 142 1.78 -1.26 6.05
C VAL A 142 0.29 -1.05 6.28
N LEU A 143 -0.53 -1.11 5.23
CA LEU A 143 -1.99 -1.03 5.33
C LEU A 143 -2.58 -2.24 6.05
N MET A 144 -1.98 -3.42 5.98
CA MET A 144 -2.40 -4.60 6.75
C MET A 144 -1.98 -4.54 8.22
N GLY A 145 -1.19 -3.54 8.62
CA GLY A 145 -0.81 -3.26 10.01
C GLY A 145 0.51 -3.90 10.42
N GLU A 146 1.36 -4.26 9.47
CA GLU A 146 2.72 -4.69 9.78
C GLU A 146 3.53 -3.49 10.30
N GLU A 147 4.16 -3.62 11.46
CA GLU A 147 5.03 -2.58 12.02
C GLU A 147 6.35 -2.44 11.26
N THR A 148 6.81 -3.56 10.71
CA THR A 148 7.99 -3.64 9.84
C THR A 148 7.63 -4.49 8.63
N TRP A 149 7.75 -3.91 7.44
CA TRP A 149 7.52 -4.64 6.21
C TRP A 149 8.82 -5.27 5.69
N SER A 150 8.69 -6.40 5.03
CA SER A 150 9.80 -7.07 4.35
C SER A 150 9.27 -7.92 3.19
N ILE A 151 10.07 -8.08 2.15
CA ILE A 151 9.72 -8.87 0.98
C ILE A 151 10.84 -9.87 0.72
N HIS A 152 10.52 -11.16 0.82
CA HIS A 152 11.41 -12.22 0.40
C HIS A 152 11.34 -12.35 -1.12
N PHE A 153 12.38 -11.88 -1.81
CA PHE A 153 12.51 -11.99 -3.26
C PHE A 153 13.15 -13.31 -3.65
N VAL A 154 12.57 -13.96 -4.65
CA VAL A 154 13.07 -15.22 -5.22
C VAL A 154 13.19 -15.07 -6.73
N LEU A 155 14.36 -15.34 -7.29
CA LEU A 155 14.58 -15.48 -8.73
C LEU A 155 14.68 -16.96 -9.08
N GLU A 156 13.77 -17.43 -9.94
CA GLU A 156 13.77 -18.81 -10.45
C GLU A 156 14.07 -18.82 -11.95
N ASP A 157 14.87 -19.78 -12.38
CA ASP A 157 14.98 -20.08 -13.81
C ASP A 157 13.67 -20.68 -14.32
N MET A 158 13.06 -20.04 -15.31
CA MET A 158 11.75 -20.45 -15.85
C MET A 158 11.78 -21.81 -16.55
N ASP A 159 12.94 -22.19 -17.12
CA ASP A 159 13.09 -23.40 -17.92
C ASP A 159 13.39 -24.62 -17.02
N THR A 160 14.11 -24.44 -15.92
CA THR A 160 14.56 -25.52 -15.04
C THR A 160 13.81 -25.56 -13.70
N GLY A 161 13.26 -24.45 -13.24
CA GLY A 161 12.68 -24.28 -11.91
C GLY A 161 13.72 -24.17 -10.79
N GLU A 162 15.00 -23.99 -11.13
CA GLU A 162 16.07 -23.79 -10.17
C GLU A 162 16.01 -22.38 -9.57
N VAL A 163 16.19 -22.27 -8.24
CA VAL A 163 16.32 -20.97 -7.57
C VAL A 163 17.73 -20.44 -7.81
N LEU A 164 17.84 -19.36 -8.57
CA LEU A 164 19.09 -18.72 -8.93
C LEU A 164 19.57 -17.72 -7.87
N TYR A 165 18.62 -17.03 -7.22
CA TYR A 165 18.94 -15.98 -6.26
C TYR A 165 17.78 -15.72 -5.30
N THR A 166 18.10 -15.32 -4.07
CA THR A 166 17.13 -14.82 -3.08
C THR A 166 17.68 -13.60 -2.38
N ALA A 167 16.79 -12.72 -1.90
CA ALA A 167 17.13 -11.56 -1.08
C ALA A 167 15.97 -11.18 -0.17
N ASP A 168 16.27 -10.69 1.02
CA ASP A 168 15.29 -10.10 1.93
C ASP A 168 15.35 -8.58 1.82
N TYR A 169 14.43 -8.01 1.04
CA TYR A 169 14.32 -6.57 0.84
C TYR A 169 13.51 -5.91 1.96
N PRO A 170 13.87 -4.75 2.50
CA PRO A 170 14.93 -3.83 2.04
C PRO A 170 16.32 -4.05 2.65
N GLU A 171 16.52 -5.05 3.52
CA GLU A 171 17.81 -5.29 4.17
C GLU A 171 18.89 -5.64 3.15
N GLU A 172 18.52 -6.40 2.12
CA GLU A 172 19.38 -6.81 1.02
C GLU A 172 18.93 -6.16 -0.29
N LYS A 173 19.88 -5.82 -1.14
CA LYS A 173 19.58 -5.28 -2.47
C LYS A 173 19.20 -6.40 -3.42
N ILE A 174 18.06 -6.30 -4.04
CA ILE A 174 17.69 -7.20 -5.13
C ILE A 174 18.59 -6.94 -6.34
N ARG A 175 19.13 -8.01 -6.91
CA ARG A 175 19.95 -8.02 -8.13
C ARG A 175 19.38 -9.03 -9.09
N VAL A 176 19.33 -8.67 -10.37
CA VAL A 176 18.97 -9.57 -11.45
C VAL A 176 19.95 -9.31 -12.58
N GLU A 177 20.88 -10.20 -12.78
CA GLU A 177 22.01 -10.07 -13.70
C GLU A 177 22.04 -11.26 -14.67
N GLU A 178 22.45 -11.06 -15.92
CA GLU A 178 22.43 -12.09 -16.97
C GLU A 178 23.29 -13.32 -16.60
N GLU A 179 24.39 -13.07 -15.89
CA GLU A 179 25.34 -14.09 -15.44
C GLU A 179 24.74 -15.11 -14.46
N MET A 180 23.56 -14.85 -13.91
CA MET A 180 22.88 -15.77 -12.99
C MET A 180 22.33 -17.02 -13.68
N TRP A 181 22.24 -17.02 -15.02
CA TRP A 181 21.80 -18.17 -15.83
C TRP A 181 22.96 -18.95 -16.47
N ASP A 182 24.21 -18.61 -16.17
CA ASP A 182 25.43 -19.30 -16.65
C ASP A 182 25.96 -20.29 -15.60
#